data_4a927f807f919047522b1d1b4570d0d1
#
_entry.id   4a927f807f919047522b1d1b4570d0d1
#
_cell.length_a   1.000
_cell.length_b   1.000
_cell.length_c   1.000
_cell.angle_alpha   90.00
_cell.angle_beta   90.00
_cell.angle_gamma   90.00
#
_symmetry.space_group_name_H-M   'P 1'
#
loop_
_entity.id
_entity.type
_entity.pdbx_description
1 polymer ?
#
loop_
_entity_poly.entity_id
_entity_poly.type
_entity_poly.pdbx_seq_one_letter_code
_entity_poly.pdbx_strand_id
1 'polypeptide(L)'
;MAEIYLAGGCFWGLEEYFSRKPGVCDTECGYANGAWENPTYEEVCSDTTGFAETVCILYNPDIVALRILVRQFFKIIDPVSINRQGNDRGSQYRTGIYYISHEDRGLIQSVMFEIQKDCSHPLAVELEPLRNFYPAEDYHKNYLQNHPHGYCHIDFSSLDRLKVRRDGTVGIRTDVNDLKQKLTREQYDVTQ
;
A
#
# COMPACT_ATOMS: atom_id res chain seq x y z
N MET A 1 8.07 -15.84 -6.14
CA MET A 1 6.90 -14.97 -5.93
C MET A 1 6.74 -14.76 -4.44
N ALA A 2 6.35 -13.57 -4.01
CA ALA A 2 6.10 -13.19 -2.62
C ALA A 2 4.77 -12.44 -2.52
N GLU A 3 4.21 -12.35 -1.32
CA GLU A 3 2.92 -11.71 -1.05
C GLU A 3 3.04 -10.69 0.07
N ILE A 4 2.27 -9.62 -0.02
CA ILE A 4 2.06 -8.64 1.04
C ILE A 4 0.60 -8.17 1.03
N TYR A 5 0.04 -7.90 2.20
CA TYR A 5 -1.34 -7.51 2.38
C TYR A 5 -1.40 -6.07 2.90
N LEU A 6 -2.03 -5.19 2.14
CA LEU A 6 -2.08 -3.76 2.42
C LEU A 6 -3.53 -3.29 2.59
N ALA A 7 -3.81 -2.68 3.73
CA ALA A 7 -5.08 -2.02 4.03
C ALA A 7 -4.86 -0.50 4.04
N GLY A 8 -5.62 0.26 3.25
CA GLY A 8 -5.36 1.69 3.07
C GLY A 8 -6.58 2.46 2.58
N GLY A 9 -7.72 2.32 3.26
CA GLY A 9 -9.01 2.84 2.82
C GLY A 9 -9.69 1.90 1.83
N CYS A 10 -10.51 2.46 0.94
CA CYS A 10 -11.19 1.69 -0.09
C CYS A 10 -10.20 0.89 -0.95
N PHE A 11 -10.37 -0.43 -1.00
CA PHE A 11 -9.45 -1.35 -1.70
C PHE A 11 -9.44 -1.20 -3.22
N TRP A 12 -10.49 -0.64 -3.86
CA TRP A 12 -10.51 -0.42 -5.31
C TRP A 12 -9.35 0.47 -5.80
N GLY A 13 -9.08 1.55 -5.06
CA GLY A 13 -7.98 2.45 -5.37
C GLY A 13 -6.62 1.80 -5.16
N LEU A 14 -6.47 1.05 -4.07
CA LEU A 14 -5.25 0.30 -3.77
C LEU A 14 -4.96 -0.75 -4.85
N GLU A 15 -5.97 -1.57 -5.20
CA GLU A 15 -5.85 -2.60 -6.24
C GLU A 15 -5.40 -1.98 -7.55
N GLU A 16 -6.09 -0.95 -8.03
CA GLU A 16 -5.77 -0.26 -9.28
C GLU A 16 -4.36 0.36 -9.25
N TYR A 17 -3.97 0.95 -8.12
CA TYR A 17 -2.63 1.52 -7.98
C TYR A 17 -1.53 0.47 -8.07
N PHE A 18 -1.67 -0.64 -7.36
CA PHE A 18 -0.63 -1.66 -7.31
C PHE A 18 -0.63 -2.58 -8.54
N SER A 19 -1.77 -2.88 -9.14
CA SER A 19 -1.85 -3.68 -10.37
C SER A 19 -1.04 -3.08 -11.53
N ARG A 20 -0.85 -1.76 -11.53
CA ARG A 20 -0.04 -1.04 -12.54
C ARG A 20 1.45 -0.99 -12.23
N LYS A 21 1.91 -1.54 -11.10
CA LYS A 21 3.33 -1.45 -10.72
C LYS A 21 4.15 -2.54 -11.40
N PRO A 22 5.28 -2.18 -12.04
CA PRO A 22 6.21 -3.18 -12.56
C PRO A 22 6.68 -4.12 -11.44
N GLY A 23 6.61 -5.41 -11.69
CA GLY A 23 6.98 -6.45 -10.73
C GLY A 23 5.83 -6.94 -9.86
N VAL A 24 4.67 -6.27 -9.86
CA VAL A 24 3.42 -6.83 -9.34
C VAL A 24 2.85 -7.76 -10.39
N CYS A 25 2.50 -8.97 -9.97
CA CYS A 25 2.05 -10.04 -10.85
C CYS A 25 0.54 -10.24 -10.79
N ASP A 26 -0.04 -10.03 -9.61
CA ASP A 26 -1.50 -10.09 -9.40
C ASP A 26 -1.89 -9.27 -8.17
N THR A 27 -3.17 -8.87 -8.12
CA THR A 27 -3.78 -8.17 -6.99
C THR A 27 -5.17 -8.75 -6.72
N GLU A 28 -5.52 -8.90 -5.44
CA GLU A 28 -6.82 -9.42 -5.03
C GLU A 28 -7.38 -8.59 -3.89
N CYS A 29 -8.58 -8.01 -4.09
CA CYS A 29 -9.35 -7.35 -3.04
C CYS A 29 -9.92 -8.38 -2.06
N GLY A 30 -9.92 -8.03 -0.78
CA GLY A 30 -10.48 -8.89 0.26
C GLY A 30 -10.54 -8.21 1.62
N TYR A 31 -10.78 -9.01 2.63
CA TYR A 31 -10.97 -8.60 4.02
C TYR A 31 -9.96 -9.31 4.90
N ALA A 32 -9.16 -8.56 5.66
CA ALA A 32 -8.10 -9.11 6.50
C ALA A 32 -8.26 -8.79 7.98
N ASN A 33 -7.70 -9.68 8.80
CA ASN A 33 -7.49 -9.52 10.24
C ASN A 33 -8.76 -9.21 11.05
N GLY A 34 -9.89 -9.75 10.64
CA GLY A 34 -11.14 -9.68 11.40
C GLY A 34 -11.40 -10.91 12.27
N ALA A 35 -12.57 -10.95 12.90
CA ALA A 35 -12.95 -11.96 13.88
C ALA A 35 -13.97 -13.00 13.38
N TRP A 36 -14.58 -12.79 12.21
CA TRP A 36 -15.61 -13.66 11.64
C TRP A 36 -15.00 -14.60 10.58
N GLU A 37 -15.75 -15.64 10.21
CA GLU A 37 -15.41 -16.51 9.09
C GLU A 37 -16.22 -16.12 7.85
N ASN A 38 -15.54 -16.02 6.70
CA ASN A 38 -16.15 -15.73 5.39
C ASN A 38 -17.15 -14.55 5.42
N PRO A 39 -16.72 -13.34 5.84
CA PRO A 39 -17.63 -12.21 5.92
C PRO A 39 -18.05 -11.76 4.52
N THR A 40 -19.28 -11.28 4.40
CA THR A 40 -19.75 -10.53 3.24
C THR A 40 -19.34 -9.06 3.33
N TYR A 41 -19.34 -8.35 2.20
CA TYR A 41 -19.10 -6.91 2.15
C TYR A 41 -20.02 -6.12 3.09
N GLU A 42 -21.31 -6.46 3.10
CA GLU A 42 -22.32 -5.80 3.94
C GLU A 42 -21.99 -5.98 5.43
N GLU A 43 -21.54 -7.16 5.84
CA GLU A 43 -21.13 -7.45 7.22
C GLU A 43 -19.87 -6.65 7.58
N VAL A 44 -18.89 -6.55 6.70
CA VAL A 44 -17.68 -5.73 6.91
C VAL A 44 -18.06 -4.25 7.04
N CYS A 45 -18.97 -3.75 6.21
CA CYS A 45 -19.47 -2.38 6.27
C CYS A 45 -20.27 -2.06 7.56
N SER A 46 -20.75 -3.08 8.26
CA SER A 46 -21.46 -2.89 9.54
C SER A 46 -20.55 -2.41 10.69
N ASP A 47 -19.23 -2.38 10.46
CA ASP A 47 -18.20 -1.99 11.45
C ASP A 47 -18.13 -2.88 12.71
N THR A 48 -18.67 -4.12 12.61
CA THR A 48 -18.73 -5.07 13.75
C THR A 48 -17.82 -6.28 13.60
N THR A 49 -17.36 -6.57 12.41
CA THR A 49 -16.56 -7.76 12.10
C THR A 49 -15.06 -7.61 12.42
N GLY A 50 -14.60 -6.36 12.55
CA GLY A 50 -13.20 -6.03 12.77
C GLY A 50 -12.28 -6.25 11.57
N PHE A 51 -12.83 -6.57 10.37
CA PHE A 51 -12.02 -6.68 9.15
C PHE A 51 -11.60 -5.31 8.60
N ALA A 52 -10.42 -5.27 7.94
CA ALA A 52 -10.02 -4.16 7.10
C ALA A 52 -10.19 -4.55 5.62
N GLU A 53 -10.67 -3.60 4.81
CA GLU A 53 -10.54 -3.68 3.36
C GLU A 53 -9.07 -3.73 2.99
N THR A 54 -8.66 -4.79 2.32
CA THR A 54 -7.25 -5.14 2.12
C THR A 54 -7.03 -5.63 0.70
N VAL A 55 -5.87 -5.31 0.15
CA VAL A 55 -5.42 -5.88 -1.13
C VAL A 55 -4.26 -6.83 -0.85
N CYS A 56 -4.41 -8.09 -1.28
CA CYS A 56 -3.30 -9.02 -1.45
C CYS A 56 -2.52 -8.63 -2.69
N ILE A 57 -1.21 -8.46 -2.59
CA ILE A 57 -0.32 -8.10 -3.70
C ILE A 57 0.67 -9.23 -3.89
N LEU A 58 0.52 -9.97 -4.99
CA LEU A 58 1.48 -10.97 -5.42
C LEU A 58 2.56 -10.30 -6.28
N TYR A 59 3.82 -10.39 -5.92
CA TYR A 59 4.90 -9.71 -6.62
C TYR A 59 6.14 -10.58 -6.82
N ASN A 60 6.97 -10.19 -7.80
CA ASN A 60 8.28 -10.79 -8.03
C ASN A 60 9.36 -9.97 -7.31
N PRO A 61 10.00 -10.50 -6.23
CA PRO A 61 11.01 -9.77 -5.46
C PRO A 61 12.29 -9.48 -6.26
N ASP A 62 12.55 -10.22 -7.35
CA ASP A 62 13.68 -9.97 -8.24
C ASP A 62 13.47 -8.72 -9.11
N ILE A 63 12.21 -8.31 -9.32
CA ILE A 63 11.84 -7.12 -10.10
C ILE A 63 11.57 -5.93 -9.18
N VAL A 64 10.75 -6.11 -8.15
CA VAL A 64 10.39 -5.05 -7.20
C VAL A 64 10.59 -5.52 -5.76
N ALA A 65 11.44 -4.83 -5.01
CA ALA A 65 11.69 -5.14 -3.60
C ALA A 65 10.49 -4.71 -2.74
N LEU A 66 10.19 -5.48 -1.67
CA LEU A 66 9.15 -5.16 -0.68
C LEU A 66 9.26 -3.73 -0.15
N ARG A 67 10.50 -3.26 0.15
CA ARG A 67 10.74 -1.88 0.60
C ARG A 67 10.13 -0.84 -0.37
N ILE A 68 10.18 -1.08 -1.67
CA ILE A 68 9.62 -0.17 -2.68
C ILE A 68 8.11 -0.19 -2.61
N LEU A 69 7.48 -1.36 -2.53
CA LEU A 69 6.01 -1.48 -2.40
C LEU A 69 5.51 -0.78 -1.14
N VAL A 70 6.16 -0.99 0.01
CA VAL A 70 5.81 -0.33 1.28
C VAL A 70 5.96 1.20 1.16
N ARG A 71 7.04 1.70 0.56
CA ARG A 71 7.20 3.15 0.34
C ARG A 71 6.15 3.73 -0.62
N GLN A 72 5.73 2.96 -1.63
CA GLN A 72 4.66 3.39 -2.53
C GLN A 72 3.31 3.43 -1.81
N PHE A 73 3.04 2.48 -0.93
CA PHE A 73 1.86 2.47 -0.07
C PHE A 73 1.75 3.76 0.76
N PHE A 74 2.82 4.15 1.45
CA PHE A 74 2.85 5.39 2.25
C PHE A 74 2.68 6.68 1.43
N LYS A 75 2.82 6.65 0.10
CA LYS A 75 2.58 7.82 -0.74
C LYS A 75 1.12 8.06 -1.08
N ILE A 76 0.29 7.04 -0.94
CA ILE A 76 -1.10 7.06 -1.40
C ILE A 76 -2.10 7.00 -0.25
N ILE A 77 -1.63 6.92 0.98
CA ILE A 77 -2.45 6.95 2.19
C ILE A 77 -2.14 8.20 3.03
N ASP A 78 -3.08 8.55 3.91
CA ASP A 78 -2.81 9.39 5.08
C ASP A 78 -2.38 8.49 6.24
N PRO A 79 -1.07 8.43 6.57
CA PRO A 79 -0.55 7.45 7.51
C PRO A 79 -0.83 7.77 8.98
N VAL A 80 -1.38 8.95 9.29
CA VAL A 80 -1.71 9.38 10.66
C VAL A 80 -3.21 9.39 10.94
N SER A 81 -4.02 9.10 9.92
CA SER A 81 -5.47 9.08 10.02
C SER A 81 -5.97 7.75 10.60
N ILE A 82 -6.79 7.81 11.65
CA ILE A 82 -7.36 6.64 12.31
C ILE A 82 -8.72 6.32 11.69
N ASN A 83 -8.93 5.07 11.25
CA ASN A 83 -10.19 4.55 10.72
C ASN A 83 -10.79 5.45 9.62
N ARG A 84 -9.93 6.06 8.79
CA ARG A 84 -10.37 6.97 7.74
C ARG A 84 -9.31 7.12 6.66
N GLN A 85 -9.75 7.14 5.39
CA GLN A 85 -8.93 7.58 4.25
C GLN A 85 -9.81 8.42 3.30
N GLY A 86 -9.39 9.66 3.06
CA GLY A 86 -10.21 10.60 2.29
C GLY A 86 -11.60 10.81 2.90
N ASN A 87 -12.65 10.49 2.15
CA ASN A 87 -14.05 10.56 2.61
C ASN A 87 -14.54 9.28 3.28
N ASP A 88 -13.82 8.16 3.12
CA ASP A 88 -14.20 6.85 3.65
C ASP A 88 -13.93 6.79 5.16
N ARG A 89 -14.95 6.43 5.95
CA ARG A 89 -14.91 6.40 7.42
C ARG A 89 -15.44 5.07 7.93
N GLY A 90 -14.77 4.48 8.89
CA GLY A 90 -15.08 3.21 9.52
C GLY A 90 -13.81 2.38 9.77
N SER A 91 -13.87 1.41 10.68
CA SER A 91 -12.70 0.57 11.00
C SER A 91 -12.23 -0.27 9.81
N GLN A 92 -13.12 -0.57 8.86
CA GLN A 92 -12.78 -1.26 7.62
C GLN A 92 -11.84 -0.44 6.74
N TYR A 93 -11.81 0.88 6.88
CA TYR A 93 -10.92 1.79 6.12
C TYR A 93 -9.64 2.19 6.88
N ARG A 94 -9.32 1.48 7.97
CA ARG A 94 -8.06 1.69 8.69
C ARG A 94 -6.87 1.31 7.82
N THR A 95 -5.72 1.86 8.18
CA THR A 95 -4.47 1.56 7.47
C THR A 95 -3.70 0.45 8.19
N GLY A 96 -3.16 -0.49 7.40
CA GLY A 96 -2.39 -1.60 7.94
C GLY A 96 -1.50 -2.27 6.88
N ILE A 97 -0.45 -2.88 7.37
CA ILE A 97 0.45 -3.74 6.60
C ILE A 97 0.49 -5.09 7.34
N TYR A 98 -0.04 -6.12 6.69
CA TYR A 98 -0.13 -7.45 7.27
C TYR A 98 0.90 -8.37 6.61
N TYR A 99 1.90 -8.79 7.39
CA TYR A 99 3.03 -9.58 6.94
C TYR A 99 2.81 -11.08 7.17
N ILE A 100 3.47 -11.91 6.35
CA ILE A 100 3.47 -13.37 6.49
C ILE A 100 4.74 -13.81 7.23
N SER A 101 5.90 -13.24 6.89
CA SER A 101 7.18 -13.64 7.48
C SER A 101 7.70 -12.61 8.51
N HIS A 102 8.42 -13.12 9.51
CA HIS A 102 9.09 -12.24 10.49
C HIS A 102 10.21 -11.40 9.88
N GLU A 103 10.81 -11.86 8.78
CA GLU A 103 11.84 -11.12 8.05
C GLU A 103 11.23 -9.87 7.41
N ASP A 104 10.06 -10.01 6.78
CA ASP A 104 9.32 -8.88 6.21
C ASP A 104 8.95 -7.86 7.27
N ARG A 105 8.53 -8.30 8.47
CA ARG A 105 8.22 -7.40 9.57
C ARG A 105 9.38 -6.44 9.88
N GLY A 106 10.61 -6.95 9.97
CA GLY A 106 11.78 -6.14 10.28
C GLY A 106 12.07 -5.08 9.20
N LEU A 107 11.93 -5.48 7.93
CA LEU A 107 12.08 -4.58 6.79
C LEU A 107 10.99 -3.51 6.79
N ILE A 108 9.72 -3.89 6.96
CA ILE A 108 8.58 -2.96 6.98
C ILE A 108 8.74 -1.96 8.12
N GLN A 109 9.07 -2.44 9.32
CA GLN A 109 9.30 -1.60 10.49
C GLN A 109 10.40 -0.56 10.25
N SER A 110 11.47 -0.94 9.53
CA SER A 110 12.55 0.01 9.19
C SER A 110 12.05 1.13 8.27
N VAL A 111 11.17 0.80 7.29
CA VAL A 111 10.57 1.80 6.41
C VAL A 111 9.62 2.70 7.19
N MET A 112 8.77 2.13 8.05
CA MET A 112 7.86 2.92 8.91
C MET A 112 8.63 3.90 9.80
N PHE A 113 9.75 3.48 10.36
CA PHE A 113 10.61 4.36 11.16
C PHE A 113 11.20 5.53 10.33
N GLU A 114 11.55 5.29 9.07
CA GLU A 114 12.00 6.36 8.17
C GLU A 114 10.86 7.35 7.87
N ILE A 115 9.67 6.86 7.55
CA ILE A 115 8.47 7.67 7.27
C ILE A 115 8.05 8.49 8.50
N GLN A 116 8.12 7.89 9.71
CA GLN A 116 7.76 8.57 10.95
C GLN A 116 8.56 9.87 11.17
N LYS A 117 9.80 9.95 10.69
CA LYS A 117 10.62 11.15 10.84
C LYS A 117 10.04 12.37 10.12
N ASP A 118 9.30 12.14 9.05
CA ASP A 118 8.68 13.17 8.21
C ASP A 118 7.23 13.48 8.66
N CYS A 119 6.68 12.72 9.60
CA CYS A 119 5.33 12.89 10.12
C CYS A 119 5.33 13.63 11.46
N SER A 120 4.46 14.62 11.60
CA SER A 120 4.29 15.40 12.84
C SER A 120 3.52 14.65 13.96
N HIS A 121 2.82 13.59 13.60
CA HIS A 121 2.04 12.74 14.50
C HIS A 121 2.49 11.29 14.39
N PRO A 122 2.23 10.45 15.41
CA PRO A 122 2.49 9.03 15.32
C PRO A 122 1.75 8.39 14.14
N LEU A 123 2.40 7.43 13.48
CA LEU A 123 1.75 6.64 12.43
C LEU A 123 0.59 5.84 13.04
N ALA A 124 -0.57 5.88 12.39
CA ALA A 124 -1.74 5.07 12.72
C ALA A 124 -1.77 3.73 11.96
N VAL A 125 -0.76 3.46 11.13
CA VAL A 125 -0.65 2.25 10.31
C VAL A 125 -0.34 1.04 11.19
N GLU A 126 -1.21 0.05 11.17
CA GLU A 126 -1.00 -1.23 11.86
C GLU A 126 0.17 -1.99 11.18
N LEU A 127 0.99 -2.67 11.99
CA LEU A 127 1.99 -3.63 11.52
C LEU A 127 1.79 -4.96 12.26
N GLU A 128 1.00 -5.84 11.69
CA GLU A 128 0.58 -7.09 12.31
C GLU A 128 0.85 -8.30 11.42
N PRO A 129 0.95 -9.51 11.99
CA PRO A 129 0.91 -10.72 11.17
C PRO A 129 -0.46 -10.85 10.49
N LEU A 130 -0.46 -11.39 9.28
CA LEU A 130 -1.71 -11.81 8.65
C LEU A 130 -2.28 -12.99 9.45
N ARG A 131 -3.51 -12.82 9.97
CA ARG A 131 -4.23 -13.86 10.73
C ARG A 131 -5.21 -14.61 9.84
N ASN A 132 -5.93 -13.90 9.00
CA ASN A 132 -6.86 -14.41 8.01
C ASN A 132 -7.03 -13.41 6.88
N PHE A 133 -7.41 -13.92 5.72
CA PHE A 133 -7.79 -13.13 4.55
C PHE A 133 -8.90 -13.87 3.81
N TYR A 134 -9.96 -13.17 3.49
CA TYR A 134 -11.08 -13.67 2.69
C TYR A 134 -11.20 -12.80 1.44
N PRO A 135 -11.12 -13.40 0.23
CA PRO A 135 -11.36 -12.67 -1.01
C PRO A 135 -12.73 -11.98 -0.99
N ALA A 136 -12.77 -10.76 -1.50
CA ALA A 136 -14.02 -10.05 -1.68
C ALA A 136 -14.81 -10.64 -2.86
N GLU A 137 -16.07 -10.29 -2.95
CA GLU A 137 -16.98 -10.73 -4.01
C GLU A 137 -16.48 -10.29 -5.39
N ASP A 138 -16.71 -11.09 -6.42
CA ASP A 138 -16.18 -10.91 -7.79
C ASP A 138 -16.44 -9.52 -8.38
N TYR A 139 -17.53 -8.86 -8.01
CA TYR A 139 -17.85 -7.52 -8.52
C TYR A 139 -16.90 -6.42 -8.01
N HIS A 140 -16.10 -6.69 -6.97
CA HIS A 140 -15.05 -5.78 -6.49
C HIS A 140 -13.75 -5.92 -7.29
N LYS A 141 -13.53 -7.05 -7.94
CA LYS A 141 -12.29 -7.33 -8.67
C LYS A 141 -12.14 -6.40 -9.88
N ASN A 142 -10.98 -5.73 -9.97
CA ASN A 142 -10.67 -4.78 -11.04
C ASN A 142 -11.76 -3.69 -11.22
N TYR A 143 -12.38 -3.27 -10.11
CA TYR A 143 -13.54 -2.37 -10.15
C TYR A 143 -13.26 -1.09 -10.92
N LEU A 144 -12.15 -0.40 -10.67
CA LEU A 144 -11.82 0.85 -11.35
C LEU A 144 -11.39 0.67 -12.81
N GLN A 145 -10.90 -0.51 -13.20
CA GLN A 145 -10.66 -0.83 -14.61
C GLN A 145 -11.98 -0.96 -15.38
N ASN A 146 -12.97 -1.58 -14.75
CA ASN A 146 -14.31 -1.76 -15.30
C ASN A 146 -15.17 -0.47 -15.19
N HIS A 147 -14.87 0.41 -14.23
CA HIS A 147 -15.58 1.65 -13.93
C HIS A 147 -14.61 2.84 -13.84
N PRO A 148 -14.06 3.35 -14.97
CA PRO A 148 -13.00 4.38 -14.97
C PRO A 148 -13.39 5.70 -14.31
N HIS A 149 -14.69 5.96 -14.10
CA HIS A 149 -15.23 7.14 -13.40
C HIS A 149 -15.71 6.82 -11.98
N GLY A 150 -15.39 5.63 -11.47
CA GLY A 150 -15.71 5.22 -10.11
C GLY A 150 -14.99 6.11 -9.08
N TYR A 151 -15.56 6.16 -7.87
CA TYR A 151 -14.94 6.88 -6.77
C TYR A 151 -13.56 6.31 -6.42
N CYS A 152 -12.58 7.19 -6.28
CA CYS A 152 -11.26 6.86 -5.79
C CYS A 152 -10.67 8.04 -5.01
N HIS A 153 -10.12 7.76 -3.82
CA HIS A 153 -9.44 8.77 -3.00
C HIS A 153 -7.93 8.87 -3.32
N ILE A 154 -7.39 7.94 -4.12
CA ILE A 154 -5.96 7.85 -4.41
C ILE A 154 -5.60 8.72 -5.61
N ASP A 155 -4.54 9.51 -5.47
CA ASP A 155 -3.91 10.22 -6.58
C ASP A 155 -2.93 9.30 -7.33
N PHE A 156 -3.27 8.98 -8.57
CA PHE A 156 -2.46 8.15 -9.45
C PHE A 156 -1.24 8.87 -10.08
N SER A 157 -1.03 10.16 -9.82
CA SER A 157 0.09 10.92 -10.39
C SER A 157 1.47 10.37 -10.01
N SER A 158 1.55 9.61 -8.91
CA SER A 158 2.79 8.96 -8.46
C SER A 158 3.13 7.66 -9.20
N LEU A 159 2.23 7.14 -10.08
CA LEU A 159 2.48 5.93 -10.86
C LEU A 159 3.69 6.06 -11.79
N ASP A 160 3.87 7.23 -12.40
CA ASP A 160 4.93 7.48 -13.40
C ASP A 160 6.34 7.59 -12.80
N ARG A 161 6.47 7.56 -11.46
CA ARG A 161 7.76 7.71 -10.77
C ARG A 161 8.56 6.42 -10.64
N LEU A 162 7.98 5.27 -10.98
CA LEU A 162 8.71 4.01 -11.02
C LEU A 162 9.26 3.77 -12.43
N LYS A 163 10.56 3.48 -12.52
CA LYS A 163 11.20 3.04 -13.78
C LYS A 163 11.80 1.66 -13.60
N VAL A 164 11.61 0.83 -14.61
CA VAL A 164 12.37 -0.42 -14.76
C VAL A 164 13.79 -0.05 -15.15
N ARG A 165 14.78 -0.50 -14.39
CA ARG A 165 16.20 -0.35 -14.69
C ARG A 165 16.60 -1.28 -15.84
N ARG A 166 17.81 -1.07 -16.40
CA ARG A 166 18.33 -1.92 -17.49
C ARG A 166 18.53 -3.38 -17.09
N ASP A 167 18.70 -3.66 -15.80
CA ASP A 167 18.79 -5.00 -15.20
C ASP A 167 17.41 -5.65 -14.95
N GLY A 168 16.31 -4.98 -15.33
CA GLY A 168 14.94 -5.46 -15.13
C GLY A 168 14.37 -5.13 -13.76
N THR A 169 15.14 -4.55 -12.84
CA THR A 169 14.64 -4.18 -11.49
C THR A 169 13.92 -2.83 -11.49
N VAL A 170 13.02 -2.64 -10.54
CA VAL A 170 12.28 -1.38 -10.36
C VAL A 170 13.00 -0.49 -9.36
N GLY A 171 13.21 0.77 -9.74
CA GLY A 171 13.75 1.81 -8.87
C GLY A 171 12.84 3.03 -8.81
N ILE A 172 12.88 3.75 -7.69
CA ILE A 172 12.24 5.07 -7.59
C ILE A 172 13.08 6.04 -8.42
N ARG A 173 12.42 6.80 -9.32
CA ARG A 173 13.08 7.92 -9.99
C ARG A 173 13.37 8.99 -8.94
N THR A 174 14.62 9.16 -8.58
CA THR A 174 15.09 10.37 -7.93
C THR A 174 15.18 11.46 -9.01
N ASP A 175 14.26 12.42 -9.00
CA ASP A 175 14.42 13.60 -9.84
C ASP A 175 15.61 14.38 -9.32
N VAL A 176 16.59 14.62 -10.21
CA VAL A 176 17.80 15.39 -9.91
C VAL A 176 17.43 16.79 -9.37
N ASN A 177 16.28 17.33 -9.78
CA ASN A 177 15.74 18.59 -9.27
C ASN A 177 15.21 18.49 -7.82
N ASP A 178 14.58 17.37 -7.45
CA ASP A 178 14.15 17.10 -6.07
C ASP A 178 15.35 16.93 -5.13
N LEU A 179 16.41 16.28 -5.61
CA LEU A 179 17.67 16.14 -4.85
C LEU A 179 18.35 17.50 -4.66
N LYS A 180 18.38 18.35 -5.70
CA LYS A 180 18.95 19.71 -5.60
C LYS A 180 18.19 20.62 -4.65
N GLN A 181 16.88 20.44 -4.46
CA GLN A 181 16.10 21.22 -3.50
C GLN A 181 16.26 20.73 -2.06
N LYS A 182 16.58 19.44 -1.86
CA LYS A 182 16.67 18.81 -0.53
C LYS A 182 18.10 18.70 0.01
N LEU A 183 19.09 18.79 -0.85
CA LEU A 183 20.49 18.69 -0.48
C LEU A 183 21.19 20.04 -0.65
N THR A 184 22.09 20.36 0.28
CA THR A 184 23.05 21.46 0.06
C THR A 184 23.95 21.10 -1.11
N ARG A 185 24.60 22.11 -1.73
CA ARG A 185 25.48 21.90 -2.88
C ARG A 185 26.57 20.86 -2.60
N GLU A 186 27.16 20.88 -1.40
CA GLU A 186 28.15 19.90 -0.97
C GLU A 186 27.60 18.49 -0.84
N GLN A 187 26.38 18.34 -0.31
CA GLN A 187 25.72 17.04 -0.20
C GLN A 187 25.33 16.46 -1.56
N TYR A 188 24.98 17.33 -2.52
CA TYR A 188 24.68 16.91 -3.89
C TYR A 188 25.91 16.41 -4.63
N ASP A 189 27.04 17.13 -4.51
CA ASP A 189 28.30 16.80 -5.20
C ASP A 189 28.91 15.48 -4.69
N VAL A 190 28.65 15.10 -3.43
CA VAL A 190 29.11 13.82 -2.83
C VAL A 190 28.26 12.63 -3.27
N THR A 191 27.03 12.86 -3.79
CA THR A 191 26.10 11.78 -4.18
C THR A 191 26.10 11.47 -5.68
N GLN A 192 26.94 12.16 -6.49
CA GLN A 192 27.17 11.88 -7.91
C GLN A 192 28.33 10.90 -8.09
#